data_0e136290edd778fdb8141e78c96d2bca
#
_entry.id   0e136290edd778fdb8141e78c96d2bca
#
_cell.length_a   1.000
_cell.length_b   1.000
_cell.length_c   1.000
_cell.angle_alpha   90.00
_cell.angle_beta   90.00
_cell.angle_gamma   90.00
#
_symmetry.space_group_name_H-M   'P 1'
#
loop_
_entity.id
_entity.type
_entity.pdbx_description
1 polymer ?
#
loop_
_entity_poly.entity_id
_entity_poly.type
_entity_poly.pdbx_seq_one_letter_code
_entity_poly.pdbx_strand_id
1 'polypeptide(L)'
;MMTTRIVVGLTAGTCLIFSQNLMAEVSVFNPALLEIDHQSGVDIRQFNRANLMPPGVYSVDIFINGKMFERQDVTFVQDNPDADLHACFIAIKKTLSSFGIKVDALKSFNDVDETVCLDPAPRIEGSSWQFDSDKLQLNISIPQIYMDAMAYDYISPTRWDEGINALTINYDFSGSHTLRSDYGSQETDTSYLNLRNGLN
;
A
#
# COMPACT_ATOMS: atom_id res chain seq x y z
N MET A 1 -47.12 48.15 -43.25
CA MET A 1 -45.80 47.71 -42.75
C MET A 1 -45.98 47.27 -41.31
N MET A 2 -46.06 45.96 -41.11
CA MET A 2 -46.48 45.34 -39.88
C MET A 2 -45.25 44.60 -39.27
N THR A 3 -44.68 45.14 -38.21
CA THR A 3 -43.49 44.59 -37.54
C THR A 3 -43.92 43.66 -36.44
N THR A 4 -43.75 42.35 -36.67
CA THR A 4 -43.99 41.29 -35.69
C THR A 4 -42.79 41.18 -34.76
N ARG A 5 -43.00 41.40 -33.46
CA ARG A 5 -42.00 41.17 -32.41
C ARG A 5 -42.17 39.72 -31.87
N ILE A 6 -41.11 38.92 -32.07
CA ILE A 6 -41.03 37.57 -31.49
C ILE A 6 -40.47 37.73 -30.06
N VAL A 7 -41.25 37.33 -29.06
CA VAL A 7 -40.81 37.19 -27.67
C VAL A 7 -40.34 35.76 -27.47
N VAL A 8 -39.04 35.58 -27.29
CA VAL A 8 -38.43 34.30 -26.90
C VAL A 8 -38.50 34.19 -25.39
N GLY A 9 -39.40 33.35 -24.88
CA GLY A 9 -39.45 33.00 -23.46
C GLY A 9 -38.36 32.01 -23.09
N LEU A 10 -37.44 32.42 -22.23
CA LEU A 10 -36.40 31.59 -21.65
C LEU A 10 -36.97 30.89 -20.39
N THR A 11 -37.37 29.62 -20.53
CA THR A 11 -37.77 28.79 -19.38
C THR A 11 -36.52 28.19 -18.73
N ALA A 12 -36.09 28.76 -17.61
CA ALA A 12 -35.05 28.20 -16.76
C ALA A 12 -35.63 26.95 -16.05
N GLY A 13 -35.26 25.77 -16.56
CA GLY A 13 -35.55 24.49 -15.89
C GLY A 13 -34.67 24.30 -14.66
N THR A 14 -35.23 24.49 -13.47
CA THR A 14 -34.57 24.21 -12.20
C THR A 14 -34.52 22.70 -12.01
N CYS A 15 -33.36 22.09 -12.24
CA CYS A 15 -33.10 20.68 -11.97
C CYS A 15 -32.86 20.52 -10.46
N LEU A 16 -33.89 20.15 -9.70
CA LEU A 16 -33.78 19.76 -8.30
C LEU A 16 -33.10 18.39 -8.22
N ILE A 17 -31.80 18.39 -7.93
CA ILE A 17 -31.03 17.17 -7.64
C ILE A 17 -31.44 16.72 -6.24
N PHE A 18 -32.34 15.75 -6.17
CA PHE A 18 -32.61 15.01 -4.92
C PHE A 18 -31.39 14.13 -4.63
N SER A 19 -30.55 14.58 -3.71
CA SER A 19 -29.53 13.73 -3.09
C SER A 19 -30.25 12.70 -2.24
N GLN A 20 -30.47 11.51 -2.76
CA GLN A 20 -30.92 10.38 -1.99
C GLN A 20 -29.73 9.92 -1.14
N ASN A 21 -29.81 10.16 0.17
CA ASN A 21 -28.92 9.50 1.13
C ASN A 21 -29.24 8.00 1.05
N LEU A 22 -28.38 7.25 0.36
CA LEU A 22 -28.37 5.80 0.44
C LEU A 22 -27.91 5.45 1.86
N MET A 23 -28.86 5.26 2.74
CA MET A 23 -28.64 4.60 4.02
C MET A 23 -28.30 3.15 3.69
N ALA A 24 -27.09 2.71 3.99
CA ALA A 24 -26.72 1.31 3.94
C ALA A 24 -27.64 0.58 4.90
N GLU A 25 -28.48 -0.29 4.37
CA GLU A 25 -29.41 -1.12 5.16
C GLU A 25 -28.56 -2.14 5.93
N VAL A 26 -28.57 -2.05 7.25
CA VAL A 26 -27.95 -3.03 8.12
C VAL A 26 -28.70 -4.35 7.91
N SER A 27 -28.10 -5.30 7.21
CA SER A 27 -28.68 -6.62 7.00
C SER A 27 -28.70 -7.36 8.33
N VAL A 28 -29.89 -7.47 8.92
CA VAL A 28 -30.10 -8.25 10.14
C VAL A 28 -30.22 -9.71 9.77
N PHE A 29 -29.27 -10.53 10.19
CA PHE A 29 -29.31 -11.97 10.02
C PHE A 29 -30.44 -12.56 10.86
N ASN A 30 -31.35 -13.32 10.23
CA ASN A 30 -32.40 -14.00 10.97
C ASN A 30 -31.88 -15.37 11.47
N PRO A 31 -31.72 -15.55 12.80
CA PRO A 31 -31.21 -16.79 13.37
C PRO A 31 -32.06 -18.02 13.06
N ALA A 32 -33.33 -17.84 12.74
CA ALA A 32 -34.24 -18.95 12.41
C ALA A 32 -33.96 -19.60 11.03
N LEU A 33 -33.13 -18.97 10.19
CA LEU A 33 -32.71 -19.51 8.87
C LEU A 33 -31.45 -20.39 8.95
N LEU A 34 -30.80 -20.42 10.10
CA LEU A 34 -29.67 -21.31 10.33
C LEU A 34 -30.24 -22.60 10.94
N GLU A 35 -30.35 -23.65 10.14
CA GLU A 35 -30.60 -25.01 10.64
C GLU A 35 -29.38 -25.48 11.43
N ILE A 36 -29.34 -25.12 12.71
CA ILE A 36 -28.25 -25.48 13.60
C ILE A 36 -28.68 -26.66 14.48
N ASP A 37 -28.50 -27.84 13.99
CA ASP A 37 -28.45 -29.03 14.84
C ASP A 37 -27.15 -28.96 15.67
N HIS A 38 -27.28 -28.66 16.98
CA HIS A 38 -26.25 -28.73 18.03
C HIS A 38 -25.16 -27.65 18.14
N GLN A 39 -25.36 -26.43 17.66
CA GLN A 39 -24.45 -25.31 17.99
C GLN A 39 -25.07 -24.30 18.96
N SER A 40 -25.31 -24.73 20.18
CA SER A 40 -25.75 -23.84 21.26
C SER A 40 -24.58 -23.02 21.82
N GLY A 41 -24.07 -22.04 21.06
CA GLY A 41 -22.95 -21.22 21.55
C GLY A 41 -22.42 -20.20 20.58
N VAL A 42 -22.91 -20.15 19.34
CA VAL A 42 -22.44 -19.14 18.37
C VAL A 42 -23.27 -17.85 18.58
N ASP A 43 -22.61 -16.81 19.03
CA ASP A 43 -23.23 -15.48 19.11
C ASP A 43 -23.34 -14.86 17.71
N ILE A 44 -24.50 -15.03 17.08
CA ILE A 44 -24.80 -14.49 15.74
C ILE A 44 -24.88 -12.95 15.71
N ARG A 45 -24.86 -12.26 16.85
CA ARG A 45 -24.89 -10.79 16.89
C ARG A 45 -23.62 -10.19 16.31
N GLN A 46 -22.49 -10.91 16.39
CA GLN A 46 -21.25 -10.47 15.75
C GLN A 46 -21.34 -10.45 14.21
N PHE A 47 -22.29 -11.21 13.59
CA PHE A 47 -22.51 -11.19 12.14
C PHE A 47 -23.45 -10.06 11.66
N ASN A 48 -24.05 -9.33 12.57
CA ASN A 48 -24.92 -8.18 12.24
C ASN A 48 -24.15 -6.85 12.13
N ARG A 49 -22.82 -6.87 12.25
CA ARG A 49 -21.98 -5.67 12.16
C ARG A 49 -21.36 -5.58 10.78
N ALA A 50 -21.19 -4.36 10.28
CA ALA A 50 -20.59 -4.10 8.96
C ALA A 50 -19.12 -4.53 8.85
N ASN A 51 -18.41 -4.69 9.99
CA ASN A 51 -17.02 -5.16 10.06
C ASN A 51 -16.98 -6.49 10.83
N LEU A 52 -17.14 -7.58 10.11
CA LEU A 52 -17.28 -8.95 10.64
C LEU A 52 -15.98 -9.65 10.96
N MET A 53 -14.86 -8.95 10.90
CA MET A 53 -13.55 -9.54 11.06
C MET A 53 -13.20 -9.65 12.55
N PRO A 54 -12.93 -10.85 13.10
CA PRO A 54 -12.51 -10.99 14.48
C PRO A 54 -11.08 -10.46 14.68
N PRO A 55 -10.70 -10.08 15.91
CA PRO A 55 -9.29 -9.80 16.22
C PRO A 55 -8.39 -10.98 15.85
N GLY A 56 -7.21 -10.68 15.30
CA GLY A 56 -6.30 -11.74 14.84
C GLY A 56 -5.16 -11.20 13.99
N VAL A 57 -4.39 -12.12 13.41
CA VAL A 57 -3.31 -11.78 12.48
C VAL A 57 -3.79 -12.00 11.06
N TYR A 58 -3.64 -10.98 10.23
CA TYR A 58 -4.08 -10.99 8.83
C TYR A 58 -2.97 -10.51 7.92
N SER A 59 -2.82 -11.17 6.77
CA SER A 59 -1.91 -10.75 5.72
C SER A 59 -2.57 -9.66 4.90
N VAL A 60 -2.10 -8.42 5.05
CA VAL A 60 -2.72 -7.22 4.47
C VAL A 60 -1.76 -6.47 3.56
N ASP A 61 -2.33 -5.82 2.54
CA ASP A 61 -1.61 -4.87 1.69
C ASP A 61 -1.53 -3.52 2.42
N ILE A 62 -0.31 -3.07 2.70
CA ILE A 62 -0.06 -1.78 3.36
C ILE A 62 0.13 -0.70 2.31
N PHE A 63 -0.65 0.36 2.45
CA PHE A 63 -0.54 1.58 1.65
C PHE A 63 -0.12 2.74 2.55
N ILE A 64 0.93 3.45 2.16
CA ILE A 64 1.42 4.64 2.86
C ILE A 64 1.29 5.84 1.94
N ASN A 65 0.50 6.84 2.38
CA ASN A 65 0.19 8.04 1.59
C ASN A 65 -0.31 7.70 0.18
N GLY A 66 -1.16 6.67 0.06
CA GLY A 66 -1.75 6.23 -1.21
C GLY A 66 -0.84 5.38 -2.10
N LYS A 67 0.40 5.11 -1.69
CA LYS A 67 1.33 4.24 -2.41
C LYS A 67 1.39 2.87 -1.73
N MET A 68 1.24 1.80 -2.51
CA MET A 68 1.45 0.45 -2.01
C MET A 68 2.90 0.30 -1.53
N PHE A 69 3.06 -0.15 -0.30
CA PHE A 69 4.36 -0.39 0.32
C PHE A 69 4.75 -1.86 0.21
N GLU A 70 4.03 -2.73 0.92
CA GLU A 70 4.24 -4.17 0.89
C GLU A 70 3.03 -4.92 1.45
N ARG A 71 3.01 -6.24 1.27
CA ARG A 71 2.09 -7.15 1.97
C ARG A 71 2.81 -7.78 3.14
N GLN A 72 2.22 -7.65 4.33
CA GLN A 72 2.76 -8.29 5.53
C GLN A 72 1.64 -8.72 6.49
N ASP A 73 2.01 -9.58 7.43
CA ASP A 73 1.13 -10.01 8.50
C ASP A 73 1.05 -8.92 9.57
N VAL A 74 -0.16 -8.44 9.83
CA VAL A 74 -0.43 -7.40 10.83
C VAL A 74 -1.41 -7.95 11.86
N THR A 75 -1.13 -7.69 13.12
CA THR A 75 -2.03 -8.02 14.22
C THR A 75 -3.10 -6.94 14.36
N PHE A 76 -4.36 -7.35 14.34
CA PHE A 76 -5.49 -6.48 14.61
C PHE A 76 -6.09 -6.82 15.95
N VAL A 77 -6.28 -5.81 16.77
CA VAL A 77 -6.86 -5.91 18.11
C VAL A 77 -8.09 -5.03 18.22
N GLN A 78 -8.90 -5.32 19.22
CA GLN A 78 -10.12 -4.61 19.51
C GLN A 78 -10.17 -4.37 21.02
N ASP A 79 -10.31 -3.12 21.44
CA ASP A 79 -10.34 -2.76 22.87
C ASP A 79 -11.61 -3.24 23.57
N ASN A 80 -12.72 -3.21 22.83
CA ASN A 80 -14.03 -3.63 23.32
C ASN A 80 -14.78 -4.38 22.22
N PRO A 81 -15.73 -5.26 22.54
CA PRO A 81 -16.52 -5.97 21.54
C PRO A 81 -17.26 -5.07 20.54
N ASP A 82 -17.45 -3.79 20.86
CA ASP A 82 -18.15 -2.80 20.03
C ASP A 82 -17.20 -1.77 19.38
N ALA A 83 -15.90 -1.83 19.66
CA ALA A 83 -14.91 -0.95 19.07
C ALA A 83 -14.49 -1.43 17.67
N ASP A 84 -13.94 -0.52 16.87
CA ASP A 84 -13.36 -0.87 15.58
C ASP A 84 -12.01 -1.61 15.78
N LEU A 85 -11.66 -2.46 14.82
CA LEU A 85 -10.36 -3.11 14.76
C LEU A 85 -9.28 -2.07 14.45
N HIS A 86 -8.20 -2.12 15.21
CA HIS A 86 -7.02 -1.31 14.94
C HIS A 86 -5.76 -2.16 14.84
N ALA A 87 -4.84 -1.71 14.01
CA ALA A 87 -3.59 -2.41 13.79
C ALA A 87 -2.63 -2.14 14.96
N CYS A 88 -1.99 -3.18 15.48
CA CYS A 88 -0.91 -3.02 16.45
C CYS A 88 0.36 -3.73 15.98
N PHE A 89 1.50 -3.19 16.37
CA PHE A 89 2.80 -3.66 15.93
C PHE A 89 3.72 -3.90 17.12
N ILE A 90 4.45 -5.01 17.08
CA ILE A 90 5.59 -5.28 17.95
C ILE A 90 6.84 -4.68 17.31
N ALA A 91 7.84 -4.29 18.10
CA ALA A 91 9.03 -3.59 17.62
C ALA A 91 8.67 -2.34 16.80
N ILE A 92 7.78 -1.52 17.36
CA ILE A 92 7.11 -0.42 16.67
C ILE A 92 8.09 0.56 16.03
N LYS A 93 9.21 0.90 16.67
CA LYS A 93 10.20 1.84 16.11
C LYS A 93 10.81 1.30 14.82
N LYS A 94 11.17 0.01 14.82
CA LYS A 94 11.72 -0.65 13.64
C LYS A 94 10.68 -0.67 12.49
N THR A 95 9.44 -1.01 12.81
CA THR A 95 8.34 -1.05 11.85
C THR A 95 8.07 0.33 11.25
N LEU A 96 7.95 1.38 12.07
CA LEU A 96 7.75 2.75 11.57
C LEU A 96 8.93 3.25 10.74
N SER A 97 10.16 2.90 11.12
CA SER A 97 11.36 3.24 10.33
C SER A 97 11.36 2.54 8.98
N SER A 98 10.90 1.27 8.91
CA SER A 98 10.77 0.57 7.61
C SER A 98 9.71 1.22 6.71
N PHE A 99 8.68 1.85 7.28
CA PHE A 99 7.70 2.64 6.56
C PHE A 99 8.21 4.02 6.10
N GLY A 100 9.45 4.35 6.43
CA GLY A 100 10.06 5.63 6.12
C GLY A 100 9.61 6.76 7.03
N ILE A 101 9.22 6.44 8.26
CA ILE A 101 8.82 7.43 9.25
C ILE A 101 10.02 7.77 10.14
N LYS A 102 10.28 9.06 10.33
CA LYS A 102 11.32 9.58 11.23
C LYS A 102 10.92 9.39 12.68
N VAL A 103 11.13 8.20 13.22
CA VAL A 103 10.74 7.87 14.60
C VAL A 103 11.43 8.76 15.62
N ASP A 104 12.67 9.18 15.36
CA ASP A 104 13.43 10.07 16.25
C ASP A 104 12.80 11.47 16.37
N ALA A 105 12.00 11.88 15.38
CA ALA A 105 11.24 13.13 15.45
C ALA A 105 9.96 13.01 16.29
N LEU A 106 9.55 11.79 16.62
CA LEU A 106 8.31 11.47 17.33
C LEU A 106 8.59 11.17 18.79
N LYS A 107 8.54 12.19 19.66
CA LYS A 107 8.76 12.06 21.10
C LYS A 107 7.85 11.04 21.79
N SER A 108 6.68 10.78 21.22
CA SER A 108 5.68 9.81 21.70
C SER A 108 6.16 8.36 21.69
N PHE A 109 7.28 8.07 21.03
CA PHE A 109 7.88 6.74 20.96
C PHE A 109 9.18 6.58 21.75
N ASN A 110 9.64 7.60 22.48
CA ASN A 110 10.92 7.52 23.20
C ASN A 110 10.94 6.42 24.26
N ASP A 111 9.87 6.31 25.05
CA ASP A 111 9.76 5.39 26.20
C ASP A 111 8.80 4.22 25.93
N VAL A 112 8.73 3.75 24.69
CA VAL A 112 7.83 2.65 24.31
C VAL A 112 8.51 1.31 24.50
N ASP A 113 7.77 0.37 25.09
CA ASP A 113 8.19 -1.04 25.20
C ASP A 113 8.03 -1.71 23.82
N GLU A 114 9.13 -2.11 23.22
CA GLU A 114 9.19 -2.76 21.90
C GLU A 114 8.66 -4.20 21.91
N THR A 115 8.40 -4.77 23.07
CA THR A 115 7.89 -6.15 23.20
C THR A 115 6.36 -6.22 23.21
N VAL A 116 5.71 -5.08 23.40
CA VAL A 116 4.26 -4.97 23.48
C VAL A 116 3.68 -4.59 22.12
N CYS A 117 2.53 -5.17 21.77
CA CYS A 117 1.78 -4.76 20.58
C CYS A 117 1.19 -3.37 20.79
N LEU A 118 1.62 -2.40 19.99
CA LEU A 118 1.27 -1.00 20.14
C LEU A 118 0.54 -0.48 18.91
N ASP A 119 -0.56 0.25 19.13
CA ASP A 119 -1.21 1.03 18.09
C ASP A 119 -0.46 2.36 17.88
N PRO A 120 0.06 2.63 16.67
CA PRO A 120 0.73 3.88 16.37
C PRO A 120 -0.22 5.05 16.07
N ALA A 121 -1.48 4.77 15.70
CA ALA A 121 -2.42 5.78 15.23
C ALA A 121 -2.58 6.98 16.18
N PRO A 122 -2.85 6.78 17.49
CA PRO A 122 -3.06 7.90 18.42
C PRO A 122 -1.76 8.63 18.79
N ARG A 123 -0.59 8.10 18.42
CA ARG A 123 0.73 8.61 18.80
C ARG A 123 1.39 9.49 17.76
N ILE A 124 0.87 9.49 16.52
CA ILE A 124 1.39 10.31 15.41
C ILE A 124 0.34 11.36 15.06
N GLU A 125 0.57 12.58 15.49
CA GLU A 125 -0.35 13.68 15.27
C GLU A 125 -0.61 13.93 13.77
N GLY A 126 -1.89 13.99 13.41
CA GLY A 126 -2.31 14.20 12.02
C GLY A 126 -2.18 12.96 11.13
N SER A 127 -1.85 11.78 11.68
CA SER A 127 -1.93 10.52 10.94
C SER A 127 -3.33 9.96 10.92
N SER A 128 -3.62 9.12 9.94
CA SER A 128 -4.86 8.36 9.84
C SER A 128 -4.52 6.93 9.41
N TRP A 129 -5.15 5.97 10.10
CA TRP A 129 -4.94 4.55 9.90
C TRP A 129 -6.29 3.90 9.66
N GLN A 130 -6.53 3.41 8.47
CA GLN A 130 -7.81 2.86 8.07
C GLN A 130 -7.63 1.45 7.53
N PHE A 131 -8.29 0.50 8.18
CA PHE A 131 -8.33 -0.87 7.73
C PHE A 131 -9.59 -1.14 6.91
N ASP A 132 -9.41 -1.57 5.67
CA ASP A 132 -10.46 -2.04 4.77
C ASP A 132 -10.45 -3.57 4.83
N SER A 133 -11.39 -4.14 5.59
CA SER A 133 -11.51 -5.59 5.80
C SER A 133 -11.89 -6.35 4.54
N ASP A 134 -12.65 -5.72 3.64
CA ASP A 134 -13.15 -6.36 2.41
C ASP A 134 -11.99 -6.58 1.42
N LYS A 135 -11.01 -5.67 1.42
CA LYS A 135 -9.84 -5.74 0.56
C LYS A 135 -8.59 -6.26 1.26
N LEU A 136 -8.65 -6.48 2.58
CA LEU A 136 -7.47 -6.76 3.41
C LEU A 136 -6.38 -5.71 3.19
N GLN A 137 -6.75 -4.44 3.30
CA GLN A 137 -5.90 -3.31 2.99
C GLN A 137 -5.79 -2.36 4.18
N LEU A 138 -4.57 -2.06 4.60
CA LEU A 138 -4.29 -1.05 5.61
C LEU A 138 -3.79 0.23 4.95
N ASN A 139 -4.63 1.27 4.99
CA ASN A 139 -4.31 2.58 4.46
C ASN A 139 -3.79 3.49 5.56
N ILE A 140 -2.54 3.92 5.42
CA ILE A 140 -1.84 4.76 6.37
C ILE A 140 -1.56 6.11 5.71
N SER A 141 -2.07 7.18 6.30
CA SER A 141 -1.75 8.55 5.90
C SER A 141 -0.90 9.21 6.98
N ILE A 142 0.31 9.62 6.62
CA ILE A 142 1.28 10.23 7.52
C ILE A 142 1.66 11.62 7.00
N PRO A 143 1.66 12.67 7.85
CA PRO A 143 2.13 13.98 7.46
C PRO A 143 3.58 13.95 6.95
N GLN A 144 3.86 14.67 5.86
CA GLN A 144 5.16 14.68 5.21
C GLN A 144 6.32 15.11 6.13
N ILE A 145 6.02 15.90 7.16
CA ILE A 145 7.01 16.35 8.15
C ILE A 145 7.65 15.17 8.91
N TYR A 146 6.90 14.08 9.07
CA TYR A 146 7.36 12.86 9.74
C TYR A 146 7.91 11.82 8.77
N MET A 147 7.85 12.06 7.46
CA MET A 147 8.37 11.14 6.46
C MET A 147 9.82 11.46 6.13
N ASP A 148 10.63 10.42 5.95
CA ASP A 148 11.95 10.59 5.36
C ASP A 148 11.83 11.07 3.92
N ALA A 149 12.75 11.93 3.51
CA ALA A 149 12.89 12.36 2.12
C ALA A 149 13.44 11.19 1.30
N MET A 150 12.60 10.20 1.02
CA MET A 150 12.97 9.07 0.20
C MET A 150 12.85 9.44 -1.27
N ALA A 151 13.88 9.16 -2.04
CA ALA A 151 13.81 9.22 -3.50
C ALA A 151 12.71 8.28 -4.00
N TYR A 152 12.09 8.63 -5.12
CA TYR A 152 11.18 7.73 -5.81
C TYR A 152 11.90 6.39 -6.06
N ASP A 153 11.28 5.28 -5.68
CA ASP A 153 11.86 3.91 -5.74
C ASP A 153 13.01 3.60 -4.76
N TYR A 154 13.15 4.36 -3.67
CA TYR A 154 14.11 4.01 -2.63
C TYR A 154 13.69 2.72 -1.92
N ILE A 155 14.58 1.73 -1.97
CA ILE A 155 14.46 0.49 -1.19
C ILE A 155 15.36 0.63 0.03
N SER A 156 14.76 0.58 1.23
CA SER A 156 15.52 0.65 2.49
C SER A 156 16.59 -0.45 2.55
N PRO A 157 17.80 -0.15 3.06
CA PRO A 157 18.84 -1.16 3.27
C PRO A 157 18.39 -2.37 4.12
N THR A 158 17.39 -2.18 4.98
CA THR A 158 16.81 -3.27 5.79
C THR A 158 16.03 -4.30 4.98
N ARG A 159 15.70 -3.97 3.72
CA ARG A 159 14.98 -4.84 2.76
C ARG A 159 15.91 -5.39 1.68
N TRP A 160 17.20 -5.09 1.74
CA TRP A 160 18.14 -5.65 0.80
C TRP A 160 18.42 -7.11 1.17
N ASP A 161 18.31 -7.97 0.20
CA ASP A 161 18.84 -9.32 0.32
C ASP A 161 20.37 -9.25 0.37
N GLU A 162 20.98 -10.02 1.26
CA GLU A 162 22.44 -10.09 1.33
C GLU A 162 23.04 -10.66 0.04
N GLY A 163 22.20 -11.24 -0.82
CA GLY A 163 22.62 -11.88 -2.05
C GLY A 163 23.38 -13.18 -1.82
N ILE A 164 23.84 -13.75 -2.89
CA ILE A 164 24.73 -14.92 -2.88
C ILE A 164 26.14 -14.51 -3.24
N ASN A 165 27.14 -15.19 -2.69
CA ASN A 165 28.51 -15.05 -3.16
C ASN A 165 28.58 -15.49 -4.61
N ALA A 166 28.76 -14.55 -5.52
CA ALA A 166 28.78 -14.82 -6.96
C ALA A 166 29.94 -14.10 -7.64
N LEU A 167 30.61 -14.81 -8.54
CA LEU A 167 31.54 -14.23 -9.48
C LEU A 167 30.83 -14.12 -10.84
N THR A 168 30.65 -12.89 -11.32
CA THR A 168 30.04 -12.63 -12.62
C THR A 168 31.13 -12.20 -13.60
N ILE A 169 31.12 -12.78 -14.78
CA ILE A 169 32.00 -12.40 -15.88
C ILE A 169 31.14 -12.14 -17.11
N ASN A 170 31.04 -10.89 -17.51
CA ASN A 170 30.39 -10.48 -18.73
C ASN A 170 31.48 -10.23 -19.78
N TYR A 171 31.30 -10.76 -20.96
CA TYR A 171 32.21 -10.53 -22.07
C TYR A 171 31.44 -10.04 -23.30
N ASP A 172 32.08 -9.18 -24.05
CA ASP A 172 31.60 -8.67 -25.33
C ASP A 172 32.76 -8.77 -26.33
N PHE A 173 32.55 -9.58 -27.35
CA PHE A 173 33.55 -9.79 -28.41
C PHE A 173 33.01 -9.29 -29.75
N SER A 174 33.71 -8.41 -30.39
CA SER A 174 33.43 -7.96 -31.76
C SER A 174 34.65 -8.10 -32.64
N GLY A 175 34.43 -8.58 -33.85
CA GLY A 175 35.48 -8.70 -34.86
C GLY A 175 35.02 -8.13 -36.20
N SER A 176 35.92 -7.44 -36.89
CA SER A 176 35.70 -6.99 -38.27
C SER A 176 36.87 -7.38 -39.16
N HIS A 177 36.53 -7.92 -40.30
CA HIS A 177 37.43 -8.25 -41.37
C HIS A 177 37.17 -7.37 -42.59
N THR A 178 38.13 -6.57 -43.01
CA THR A 178 38.00 -5.66 -44.14
C THR A 178 38.92 -6.05 -45.28
N LEU A 179 38.33 -6.39 -46.42
CA LEU A 179 39.04 -6.61 -47.66
C LEU A 179 38.93 -5.36 -48.52
N ARG A 180 40.08 -4.73 -48.83
CA ARG A 180 40.13 -3.61 -49.74
C ARG A 180 40.81 -4.07 -51.04
N SER A 181 40.08 -4.05 -52.15
CA SER A 181 40.50 -4.60 -53.42
C SER A 181 40.84 -3.53 -54.47
N ASP A 182 41.44 -2.41 -54.07
CA ASP A 182 41.99 -1.42 -55.00
C ASP A 182 43.52 -1.52 -55.07
N TYR A 183 44.04 -2.20 -56.12
CA TYR A 183 45.41 -2.24 -56.51
C TYR A 183 46.42 -2.53 -55.38
N GLY A 184 46.23 -3.62 -54.72
CA GLY A 184 47.05 -4.10 -53.61
C GLY A 184 46.14 -4.57 -52.49
N SER A 185 45.96 -5.88 -52.38
CA SER A 185 45.08 -6.45 -51.31
C SER A 185 45.69 -6.11 -49.96
N GLN A 186 45.08 -5.14 -49.29
CA GLN A 186 45.33 -4.86 -47.89
C GLN A 186 44.18 -5.46 -47.08
N GLU A 187 44.52 -6.48 -46.34
CA GLU A 187 43.62 -7.18 -45.43
C GLU A 187 43.83 -6.62 -44.01
N THR A 188 42.78 -6.20 -43.38
CA THR A 188 42.84 -5.67 -42.01
C THR A 188 41.82 -6.38 -41.13
N ASP A 189 42.34 -7.07 -40.12
CA ASP A 189 41.57 -7.71 -39.07
C ASP A 189 41.60 -6.87 -37.80
N THR A 190 40.43 -6.59 -37.26
CA THR A 190 40.33 -5.89 -35.99
C THR A 190 39.42 -6.71 -35.08
N SER A 191 39.91 -7.03 -33.89
CA SER A 191 39.13 -7.71 -32.86
C SER A 191 39.10 -6.91 -31.56
N TYR A 192 37.96 -6.87 -30.95
CA TYR A 192 37.71 -6.19 -29.68
C TYR A 192 37.14 -7.19 -28.68
N LEU A 193 37.76 -7.26 -27.49
CA LEU A 193 37.26 -8.03 -26.37
C LEU A 193 37.10 -7.10 -25.15
N ASN A 194 35.88 -6.94 -24.68
CA ASN A 194 35.57 -6.20 -23.46
C ASN A 194 35.15 -7.20 -22.37
N LEU A 195 35.83 -7.16 -21.24
CA LEU A 195 35.55 -8.02 -20.08
C LEU A 195 35.14 -7.15 -18.91
N ARG A 196 34.01 -7.50 -18.29
CA ARG A 196 33.58 -6.91 -17.04
C ARG A 196 33.37 -8.02 -16.01
N ASN A 197 34.07 -7.94 -14.92
CA ASN A 197 33.95 -8.87 -13.80
C ASN A 197 33.38 -8.15 -12.58
N GLY A 198 32.54 -8.86 -11.83
CA GLY A 198 32.00 -8.43 -10.56
C GLY A 198 32.09 -9.57 -9.55
N LEU A 199 32.44 -9.23 -8.33
CA LEU A 199 32.41 -10.14 -7.18
C LEU A 199 31.39 -9.59 -6.19
N ASN A 200 30.45 -10.44 -5.72
CA ASN A 200 29.48 -10.10 -4.67
C ASN A 200 29.81 -10.89 -3.40
#